data_2a08ea42825ed8fb6f677743d8723bf8
#
_entry.id   2a08ea42825ed8fb6f677743d8723bf8
#
_cell.length_a   1.000
_cell.length_b   1.000
_cell.length_c   1.000
_cell.angle_alpha   90.00
_cell.angle_beta   90.00
_cell.angle_gamma   90.00
#
_symmetry.space_group_name_H-M   'P 1'
#
loop_
_entity.id
_entity.type
_entity.pdbx_description
1 polymer ?
#
loop_
_entity_poly.entity_id
_entity_poly.type
_entity_poly.pdbx_seq_one_letter_code
_entity_poly.pdbx_strand_id
1 'polypeptide(L)'
;MIAHLDGIIAEKTKDSIVLDVNGVGYLLMVSSQTLSVAPAVGQRMKLYCVMNVREDAVELLGFHAKEERAMYERMRGVTGVGSRTALSILSALSVRDISIALVSGDANALCKAPGVGKKTAQRLVLELKDKIDDADLTGSGAGVTPNIANGGAEGEAIAALMALGYASSEAAQAISKVAGQSDQVDTLIFMALKNMGR
;
A
#
# COMPACT_ATOMS: atom_id res chain seq x y z
N MET A 1 17.56 5.79 -13.33
CA MET A 1 16.36 5.09 -12.81
C MET A 1 15.37 6.12 -12.26
N ILE A 2 14.06 5.97 -12.54
CA ILE A 2 13.00 6.89 -12.11
C ILE A 2 12.30 6.27 -10.91
N ALA A 3 12.40 6.91 -9.73
CA ALA A 3 11.84 6.39 -8.48
C ALA A 3 10.41 6.89 -8.19
N HIS A 4 10.11 8.11 -8.63
CA HIS A 4 8.78 8.71 -8.58
C HIS A 4 8.69 9.85 -9.58
N LEU A 5 7.49 10.21 -9.96
CA LEU A 5 7.15 11.39 -10.73
C LEU A 5 6.10 12.19 -9.98
N ASP A 6 6.22 13.51 -9.99
CA ASP A 6 5.26 14.44 -9.40
C ASP A 6 4.96 15.52 -10.44
N GLY A 7 3.74 15.52 -10.96
CA GLY A 7 3.35 16.37 -12.08
C GLY A 7 1.85 16.55 -12.18
N ILE A 8 1.43 17.17 -13.28
CA ILE A 8 0.02 17.38 -13.62
C ILE A 8 -0.47 16.22 -14.49
N ILE A 9 -1.62 15.68 -14.19
CA ILE A 9 -2.24 14.66 -15.05
C ILE A 9 -2.65 15.32 -16.37
N ALA A 10 -1.95 14.96 -17.45
CA ALA A 10 -2.28 15.43 -18.79
C ALA A 10 -3.36 14.57 -19.43
N GLU A 11 -3.29 13.24 -19.25
CA GLU A 11 -4.25 12.29 -19.81
C GLU A 11 -4.48 11.12 -18.85
N LYS A 12 -5.68 10.54 -18.91
CA LYS A 12 -6.05 9.28 -18.22
C LYS A 12 -6.73 8.36 -19.20
N THR A 13 -6.31 7.10 -19.23
CA THR A 13 -6.99 6.01 -19.94
C THR A 13 -7.49 4.97 -18.94
N LYS A 14 -7.96 3.83 -19.42
CA LYS A 14 -8.43 2.72 -18.59
C LYS A 14 -7.29 1.99 -17.82
N ASP A 15 -6.04 2.17 -18.23
CA ASP A 15 -4.87 1.42 -17.73
C ASP A 15 -3.59 2.26 -17.66
N SER A 16 -3.67 3.56 -17.96
CA SER A 16 -2.51 4.45 -17.93
C SER A 16 -2.84 5.88 -17.54
N ILE A 17 -1.81 6.58 -17.08
CA ILE A 17 -1.81 8.01 -16.78
C ILE A 17 -0.61 8.64 -17.47
N VAL A 18 -0.82 9.80 -18.12
CA VAL A 18 0.28 10.66 -18.56
C VAL A 18 0.44 11.79 -17.55
N LEU A 19 1.62 11.86 -16.94
CA LEU A 19 2.01 12.98 -16.08
C LEU A 19 2.88 13.95 -16.87
N ASP A 20 2.47 15.20 -16.94
CA ASP A 20 3.32 16.31 -17.38
C ASP A 20 4.21 16.76 -16.21
N VAL A 21 5.49 16.59 -16.38
CA VAL A 21 6.51 17.07 -15.44
C VAL A 21 7.39 18.08 -16.16
N ASN A 22 7.08 19.36 -15.97
CA ASN A 22 7.78 20.49 -16.57
C ASN A 22 7.88 20.42 -18.13
N GLY A 23 6.78 20.09 -18.79
CA GLY A 23 6.71 20.02 -20.26
C GLY A 23 7.14 18.68 -20.85
N VAL A 24 7.47 17.69 -20.01
CA VAL A 24 7.74 16.31 -20.46
C VAL A 24 6.60 15.40 -20.01
N GLY A 25 5.89 14.81 -20.98
CA GLY A 25 4.82 13.84 -20.72
C GLY A 25 5.36 12.43 -20.47
N TYR A 26 5.19 11.92 -19.27
CA TYR A 26 5.54 10.54 -18.90
C TYR A 26 4.30 9.66 -18.93
N LEU A 27 4.30 8.65 -19.81
CA LEU A 27 3.26 7.62 -19.84
C LEU A 27 3.55 6.54 -18.80
N LEU A 28 2.66 6.36 -17.83
CA LEU A 28 2.78 5.36 -16.78
C LEU A 28 1.63 4.36 -16.88
N MET A 29 1.95 3.08 -16.97
CA MET A 29 0.96 2.01 -16.79
C MET A 29 0.61 1.92 -15.31
N VAL A 30 -0.67 1.84 -14.98
CA VAL A 30 -1.14 1.88 -13.59
C VAL A 30 -2.19 0.80 -13.34
N SER A 31 -2.36 0.43 -12.07
CA SER A 31 -3.45 -0.46 -11.64
C SER A 31 -4.81 0.26 -11.65
N SER A 32 -5.89 -0.49 -11.69
CA SER A 32 -7.24 0.06 -11.48
C SER A 32 -7.39 0.71 -10.10
N GLN A 33 -6.68 0.23 -9.08
CA GLN A 33 -6.64 0.84 -7.75
C GLN A 33 -6.03 2.25 -7.81
N THR A 34 -4.86 2.39 -8.43
CA THR A 34 -4.22 3.70 -8.64
C THR A 34 -5.12 4.64 -9.47
N LEU A 35 -5.80 4.14 -10.52
CA LEU A 35 -6.74 4.94 -11.31
C LEU A 35 -7.94 5.43 -10.51
N SER A 36 -8.45 4.61 -9.58
CA SER A 36 -9.62 4.95 -8.77
C SER A 36 -9.37 6.11 -7.80
N VAL A 37 -8.14 6.27 -7.33
CA VAL A 37 -7.72 7.36 -6.43
C VAL A 37 -7.10 8.54 -7.18
N ALA A 38 -6.86 8.40 -8.48
CA ALA A 38 -6.26 9.46 -9.28
C ALA A 38 -7.25 10.62 -9.49
N PRO A 39 -6.83 11.87 -9.19
CA PRO A 39 -7.66 13.04 -9.37
C PRO A 39 -8.00 13.29 -10.86
N ALA A 40 -8.78 14.32 -11.14
CA ALA A 40 -9.16 14.68 -12.51
C ALA A 40 -7.94 15.14 -13.34
N VAL A 41 -8.06 15.04 -14.66
CA VAL A 41 -7.09 15.64 -15.60
C VAL A 41 -6.93 17.13 -15.29
N GLY A 42 -5.72 17.64 -15.37
CA GLY A 42 -5.33 18.99 -14.98
C GLY A 42 -4.93 19.15 -13.51
N GLN A 43 -5.13 18.14 -12.67
CA GLN A 43 -4.75 18.18 -11.26
C GLN A 43 -3.40 17.50 -11.03
N ARG A 44 -2.73 17.87 -9.92
CA ARG A 44 -1.43 17.35 -9.55
C ARG A 44 -1.53 15.98 -8.92
N MET A 45 -0.62 15.08 -9.30
CA MET A 45 -0.49 13.76 -8.71
C MET A 45 0.98 13.35 -8.61
N LYS A 46 1.31 12.64 -7.53
CA LYS A 46 2.60 11.97 -7.37
C LYS A 46 2.39 10.46 -7.55
N LEU A 47 3.21 9.83 -8.38
CA LEU A 47 3.25 8.38 -8.57
C LEU A 47 4.65 7.85 -8.24
N TYR A 48 4.71 6.77 -7.48
CA TYR A 48 5.93 5.99 -7.27
C TYR A 48 6.14 5.10 -8.49
N CYS A 49 7.37 5.07 -9.02
CA CYS A 49 7.62 4.45 -10.31
C CYS A 49 8.48 3.20 -10.21
N VAL A 50 8.21 2.26 -11.11
CA VAL A 50 9.12 1.18 -11.50
C VAL A 50 9.39 1.31 -12.98
N MET A 51 10.66 1.42 -13.34
CA MET A 51 11.10 1.43 -14.74
C MET A 51 11.50 0.02 -15.14
N ASN A 52 10.80 -0.53 -16.12
CA ASN A 52 11.02 -1.86 -16.67
C ASN A 52 11.71 -1.72 -18.02
N VAL A 53 12.98 -2.06 -18.07
CA VAL A 53 13.80 -1.96 -19.28
C VAL A 53 13.97 -3.35 -19.87
N ARG A 54 13.63 -3.50 -21.15
CA ARG A 54 13.85 -4.68 -21.97
C ARG A 54 14.63 -4.29 -23.22
N GLU A 55 15.08 -5.25 -23.98
CA GLU A 55 15.81 -5.01 -25.23
C GLU A 55 14.99 -4.20 -26.25
N ASP A 56 13.68 -4.42 -26.29
CA ASP A 56 12.73 -3.86 -27.26
C ASP A 56 11.82 -2.76 -26.70
N ALA A 57 11.81 -2.54 -25.39
CA ALA A 57 10.90 -1.59 -24.76
C ALA A 57 11.40 -1.03 -23.42
N VAL A 58 11.05 0.22 -23.17
CA VAL A 58 11.14 0.84 -21.84
C VAL A 58 9.72 1.19 -21.38
N GLU A 59 9.28 0.58 -20.29
CA GLU A 59 7.96 0.79 -19.72
C GLU A 59 8.10 1.45 -18.34
N LEU A 60 7.29 2.47 -18.07
CA LEU A 60 7.12 3.02 -16.72
C LEU A 60 5.81 2.50 -16.14
N LEU A 61 5.88 2.03 -14.90
CA LEU A 61 4.71 1.71 -14.10
C LEU A 61 4.59 2.72 -12.96
N GLY A 62 3.36 3.12 -12.65
CA GLY A 62 3.05 4.10 -11.62
C GLY A 62 2.14 3.52 -10.54
N PHE A 63 2.43 3.85 -9.29
CA PHE A 63 1.69 3.41 -8.12
C PHE A 63 1.38 4.62 -7.24
N HIS A 64 0.16 4.71 -6.71
CA HIS A 64 -0.24 5.83 -5.87
C HIS A 64 0.41 5.78 -4.48
N ALA A 65 0.80 4.58 -4.01
CA ALA A 65 1.38 4.34 -2.70
C ALA A 65 2.68 3.53 -2.80
N LYS A 66 3.57 3.69 -1.81
CA LYS A 66 4.82 2.93 -1.71
C LYS A 66 4.55 1.44 -1.47
N GLU A 67 3.52 1.14 -0.71
CA GLU A 67 3.05 -0.21 -0.37
C GLU A 67 2.60 -0.96 -1.63
N GLU A 68 1.87 -0.29 -2.51
CA GLU A 68 1.43 -0.86 -3.78
C GLU A 68 2.64 -1.18 -4.67
N ARG A 69 3.61 -0.26 -4.76
CA ARG A 69 4.87 -0.50 -5.46
C ARG A 69 5.65 -1.66 -4.85
N ALA A 70 5.79 -1.71 -3.53
CA ALA A 70 6.51 -2.78 -2.84
C ALA A 70 5.86 -4.14 -3.09
N MET A 71 4.52 -4.24 -3.03
CA MET A 71 3.78 -5.46 -3.35
C MET A 71 4.00 -5.87 -4.81
N TYR A 72 3.99 -4.93 -5.75
CA TYR A 72 4.33 -5.20 -7.15
C TYR A 72 5.73 -5.80 -7.28
N GLU A 73 6.75 -5.19 -6.65
CA GLU A 73 8.14 -5.65 -6.71
C GLU A 73 8.30 -7.06 -6.11
N ARG A 74 7.63 -7.36 -4.98
CA ARG A 74 7.61 -8.70 -4.37
C ARG A 74 7.01 -9.73 -5.33
N MET A 75 5.84 -9.45 -5.92
CA MET A 75 5.21 -10.36 -6.87
C MET A 75 6.06 -10.59 -8.12
N ARG A 76 6.72 -9.55 -8.61
CA ARG A 76 7.63 -9.64 -9.76
C ARG A 76 8.86 -10.51 -9.50
N GLY A 77 9.27 -10.66 -8.25
CA GLY A 77 10.35 -11.57 -7.84
C GLY A 77 9.97 -13.05 -7.94
N VAL A 78 8.69 -13.37 -8.06
CA VAL A 78 8.21 -14.76 -8.17
C VAL A 78 8.34 -15.26 -9.61
N THR A 79 8.96 -16.42 -9.79
CA THR A 79 9.17 -17.02 -11.11
C THR A 79 7.84 -17.25 -11.84
N GLY A 80 7.73 -16.74 -13.05
CA GLY A 80 6.52 -16.85 -13.90
C GLY A 80 5.49 -15.73 -13.65
N VAL A 81 5.80 -14.73 -12.81
CA VAL A 81 5.01 -13.52 -12.64
C VAL A 81 5.65 -12.36 -13.38
N GLY A 82 5.09 -12.00 -14.52
CA GLY A 82 5.52 -10.85 -15.33
C GLY A 82 4.91 -9.52 -14.82
N SER A 83 5.37 -8.40 -15.41
CA SER A 83 4.85 -7.05 -15.09
C SER A 83 3.35 -6.95 -15.25
N ARG A 84 2.81 -7.46 -16.37
CA ARG A 84 1.36 -7.44 -16.64
C ARG A 84 0.57 -8.29 -15.63
N THR A 85 1.09 -9.46 -15.27
CA THR A 85 0.45 -10.33 -14.28
C THR A 85 0.39 -9.66 -12.90
N ALA A 86 1.51 -9.10 -12.43
CA ALA A 86 1.56 -8.39 -11.16
C ALA A 86 0.62 -7.17 -11.14
N LEU A 87 0.58 -6.39 -12.23
CA LEU A 87 -0.32 -5.24 -12.35
C LEU A 87 -1.80 -5.66 -12.42
N SER A 88 -2.10 -6.80 -13.07
CA SER A 88 -3.44 -7.39 -13.13
C SER A 88 -3.93 -7.80 -11.73
N ILE A 89 -3.05 -8.39 -10.90
CA ILE A 89 -3.39 -8.74 -9.51
C ILE A 89 -3.70 -7.48 -8.71
N LEU A 90 -2.87 -6.44 -8.79
CA LEU A 90 -3.09 -5.14 -8.11
C LEU A 90 -4.32 -4.38 -8.64
N SER A 91 -4.74 -4.67 -9.86
CA SER A 91 -5.99 -4.11 -10.41
C SER A 91 -7.23 -4.82 -9.90
N ALA A 92 -7.13 -6.13 -9.62
CA ALA A 92 -8.24 -6.96 -9.16
C ALA A 92 -8.42 -6.95 -7.64
N LEU A 93 -7.33 -6.77 -6.88
CA LEU A 93 -7.29 -6.90 -5.42
C LEU A 93 -6.52 -5.73 -4.81
N SER A 94 -6.95 -5.26 -3.64
CA SER A 94 -6.18 -4.31 -2.84
C SER A 94 -4.90 -4.97 -2.28
N VAL A 95 -3.89 -4.17 -1.91
CA VAL A 95 -2.67 -4.67 -1.26
C VAL A 95 -3.02 -5.50 -0.02
N ARG A 96 -3.98 -5.02 0.78
CA ARG A 96 -4.47 -5.73 1.96
C ARG A 96 -5.07 -7.10 1.61
N ASP A 97 -5.95 -7.17 0.59
CA ASP A 97 -6.58 -8.44 0.21
C ASP A 97 -5.55 -9.43 -0.35
N ILE A 98 -4.55 -8.93 -1.09
CA ILE A 98 -3.42 -9.74 -1.55
C ILE A 98 -2.65 -10.29 -0.35
N SER A 99 -2.30 -9.44 0.63
CA SER A 99 -1.57 -9.85 1.83
C SER A 99 -2.34 -10.90 2.63
N ILE A 100 -3.64 -10.70 2.84
CA ILE A 100 -4.51 -11.69 3.51
C ILE A 100 -4.50 -13.01 2.74
N ALA A 101 -4.68 -12.98 1.42
CA ALA A 101 -4.68 -14.18 0.59
C ALA A 101 -3.35 -14.95 0.66
N LEU A 102 -2.23 -14.24 0.68
CA LEU A 102 -0.90 -14.83 0.79
C LEU A 102 -0.69 -15.49 2.16
N VAL A 103 -1.00 -14.80 3.25
CA VAL A 103 -0.82 -15.31 4.63
C VAL A 103 -1.77 -16.48 4.92
N SER A 104 -3.05 -16.38 4.50
CA SER A 104 -4.04 -17.46 4.68
C SER A 104 -3.83 -18.65 3.75
N GLY A 105 -3.00 -18.51 2.71
CA GLY A 105 -2.80 -19.57 1.72
C GLY A 105 -3.92 -19.66 0.66
N ASP A 106 -4.78 -18.63 0.56
CA ASP A 106 -5.91 -18.63 -0.39
C ASP A 106 -5.47 -18.29 -1.81
N ALA A 107 -4.94 -19.28 -2.52
CA ALA A 107 -4.59 -19.16 -3.93
C ALA A 107 -5.80 -18.84 -4.83
N ASN A 108 -7.04 -19.22 -4.43
CA ASN A 108 -8.23 -18.95 -5.24
C ASN A 108 -8.57 -17.46 -5.29
N ALA A 109 -8.33 -16.72 -4.20
CA ALA A 109 -8.48 -15.26 -4.20
C ALA A 109 -7.61 -14.59 -5.28
N LEU A 110 -6.35 -15.03 -5.43
CA LEU A 110 -5.42 -14.50 -6.43
C LEU A 110 -5.82 -14.89 -7.87
N CYS A 111 -6.48 -16.04 -8.06
CA CYS A 111 -7.00 -16.46 -9.38
C CYS A 111 -8.12 -15.57 -9.92
N LYS A 112 -8.70 -14.65 -9.12
CA LYS A 112 -9.67 -13.65 -9.60
C LYS A 112 -9.03 -12.65 -10.57
N ALA A 113 -7.72 -12.47 -10.51
CA ALA A 113 -7.00 -11.59 -11.42
C ALA A 113 -6.87 -12.23 -12.81
N PRO A 114 -7.23 -11.50 -13.89
CA PRO A 114 -7.08 -11.99 -15.25
C PRO A 114 -5.64 -12.41 -15.54
N GLY A 115 -5.47 -13.59 -16.14
CA GLY A 115 -4.16 -14.14 -16.48
C GLY A 115 -3.43 -14.84 -15.33
N VAL A 116 -4.06 -14.99 -14.16
CA VAL A 116 -3.50 -15.72 -13.02
C VAL A 116 -4.14 -17.09 -12.90
N GLY A 117 -3.39 -18.14 -13.29
CA GLY A 117 -3.81 -19.52 -13.13
C GLY A 117 -3.45 -20.10 -11.75
N LYS A 118 -4.06 -21.25 -11.40
CA LYS A 118 -3.81 -21.94 -10.12
C LYS A 118 -2.34 -22.16 -9.80
N LYS A 119 -1.52 -22.56 -10.79
CA LYS A 119 -0.08 -22.78 -10.60
C LYS A 119 0.65 -21.49 -10.18
N THR A 120 0.35 -20.37 -10.87
CA THR A 120 0.93 -19.07 -10.56
C THR A 120 0.48 -18.59 -9.18
N ALA A 121 -0.81 -18.72 -8.86
CA ALA A 121 -1.35 -18.33 -7.56
C ALA A 121 -0.75 -19.15 -6.40
N GLN A 122 -0.63 -20.47 -6.56
CA GLN A 122 0.01 -21.35 -5.56
C GLN A 122 1.49 -20.98 -5.35
N ARG A 123 2.21 -20.65 -6.43
CA ARG A 123 3.61 -20.23 -6.35
C ARG A 123 3.73 -18.89 -5.63
N LEU A 124 2.86 -17.92 -5.92
CA LEU A 124 2.81 -16.64 -5.20
C LEU A 124 2.63 -16.85 -3.70
N VAL A 125 1.67 -17.69 -3.31
CA VAL A 125 1.47 -18.04 -1.90
C VAL A 125 2.71 -18.67 -1.30
N LEU A 126 3.28 -19.69 -1.96
CA LEU A 126 4.44 -20.42 -1.43
C LEU A 126 5.68 -19.51 -1.23
N GLU A 127 5.96 -18.63 -2.21
CA GLU A 127 7.18 -17.82 -2.20
C GLU A 127 7.04 -16.50 -1.40
N LEU A 128 5.81 -16.00 -1.17
CA LEU A 128 5.59 -14.70 -0.53
C LEU A 128 4.94 -14.78 0.86
N LYS A 129 4.38 -15.92 1.27
CA LYS A 129 3.71 -16.05 2.56
C LYS A 129 4.54 -15.53 3.74
N ASP A 130 5.82 -15.89 3.79
CA ASP A 130 6.72 -15.53 4.87
C ASP A 130 7.43 -14.16 4.65
N LYS A 131 7.06 -13.43 3.58
CA LYS A 131 7.62 -12.13 3.20
C LYS A 131 6.62 -10.98 3.34
N ILE A 132 5.46 -11.25 3.92
CA ILE A 132 4.41 -10.27 4.18
C ILE A 132 4.61 -9.73 5.58
N ASP A 133 4.73 -8.41 5.70
CA ASP A 133 4.87 -7.72 6.96
C ASP A 133 3.50 -7.34 7.54
N ASP A 134 3.41 -7.16 8.86
CA ASP A 134 2.16 -6.74 9.54
C ASP A 134 1.63 -5.40 8.99
N ALA A 135 2.51 -4.52 8.52
CA ALA A 135 2.14 -3.27 7.86
C ALA A 135 1.30 -3.48 6.58
N ASP A 136 1.57 -4.55 5.82
CA ASP A 136 0.81 -4.90 4.62
C ASP A 136 -0.60 -5.43 4.95
N LEU A 137 -0.79 -6.02 6.13
CA LEU A 137 -2.07 -6.55 6.62
C LEU A 137 -2.99 -5.44 7.15
N THR A 138 -2.42 -4.39 7.72
CA THR A 138 -3.18 -3.27 8.30
C THR A 138 -3.71 -2.30 7.25
N GLY A 139 -3.29 -2.45 5.97
CA GLY A 139 -3.82 -1.68 4.85
C GLY A 139 -3.57 -0.18 4.99
N SER A 140 -2.30 0.21 5.11
CA SER A 140 -1.87 1.61 4.95
C SER A 140 -2.01 2.07 3.47
N GLY A 141 -3.09 1.64 2.84
CA GLY A 141 -3.48 2.00 1.48
C GLY A 141 -4.65 2.97 1.49
N ALA A 142 -4.44 4.08 2.03
CA ALA A 142 -5.00 5.42 1.83
C ALA A 142 -4.52 6.22 3.04
N GLY A 143 -3.51 7.06 2.85
CA GLY A 143 -3.13 8.18 3.71
C GLY A 143 -3.85 8.41 5.04
N VAL A 144 -3.92 7.41 5.88
CA VAL A 144 -3.95 7.56 7.30
C VAL A 144 -2.57 7.08 7.77
N THR A 145 -1.52 7.81 7.41
CA THR A 145 -0.61 8.18 8.46
C THR A 145 -1.55 8.61 9.58
N PRO A 146 -1.47 8.06 10.82
CA PRO A 146 -2.00 8.82 11.91
C PRO A 146 -1.39 10.20 11.68
N ASN A 147 -2.25 11.17 11.39
CA ASN A 147 -1.83 12.50 11.02
C ASN A 147 -1.18 13.07 12.29
N ILE A 148 0.14 12.83 12.43
CA ILE A 148 0.96 13.45 13.46
C ILE A 148 0.93 14.99 13.26
N ALA A 149 0.44 15.47 12.11
CA ALA A 149 0.17 16.89 11.86
C ALA A 149 -1.18 17.39 12.45
N ASN A 150 -2.10 16.50 12.89
CA ASN A 150 -3.21 16.78 13.78
C ASN A 150 -3.15 15.85 15.01
N GLY A 151 -1.95 15.52 15.44
CA GLY A 151 -1.67 14.74 16.62
C GLY A 151 -2.07 15.49 17.89
N GLY A 152 -3.32 15.31 18.27
CA GLY A 152 -3.70 15.45 19.66
C GLY A 152 -2.96 14.39 20.49
N ALA A 153 -2.96 14.55 21.80
CA ALA A 153 -2.30 13.67 22.78
C ALA A 153 -2.55 12.16 22.54
N GLU A 154 -3.64 11.80 21.88
CA GLU A 154 -4.00 10.41 21.53
C GLU A 154 -3.05 9.78 20.50
N GLY A 155 -2.68 10.52 19.44
CA GLY A 155 -1.76 10.02 18.41
C GLY A 155 -0.34 9.81 18.94
N GLU A 156 0.14 10.72 19.79
CA GLU A 156 1.43 10.60 20.46
C GLU A 156 1.42 9.44 21.47
N ALA A 157 0.32 9.23 22.19
CA ALA A 157 0.15 8.13 23.13
C ALA A 157 0.16 6.76 22.42
N ILE A 158 -0.46 6.62 21.23
CA ILE A 158 -0.40 5.41 20.41
C ILE A 158 1.04 5.14 19.97
N ALA A 159 1.75 6.16 19.47
CA ALA A 159 3.14 6.02 19.04
C ALA A 159 4.06 5.60 20.21
N ALA A 160 3.84 6.13 21.39
CA ALA A 160 4.60 5.77 22.60
C ALA A 160 4.35 4.31 23.04
N LEU A 161 3.10 3.83 22.99
CA LEU A 161 2.77 2.43 23.27
C LEU A 161 3.40 1.47 22.26
N MET A 162 3.42 1.86 20.96
CA MET A 162 4.12 1.07 19.94
C MET A 162 5.64 1.03 20.18
N ALA A 163 6.25 2.11 20.63
CA ALA A 163 7.66 2.16 21.02
C ALA A 163 7.99 1.27 22.24
N LEU A 164 6.98 1.02 23.11
CA LEU A 164 7.07 0.08 24.24
C LEU A 164 6.84 -1.39 23.83
N GLY A 165 6.59 -1.65 22.51
CA GLY A 165 6.48 -2.99 21.96
C GLY A 165 5.07 -3.55 21.81
N TYR A 166 4.03 -2.72 22.04
CA TYR A 166 2.64 -3.12 21.79
C TYR A 166 2.31 -3.08 20.30
N ALA A 167 1.48 -4.01 19.82
CA ALA A 167 1.00 -3.97 18.44
C ALA A 167 0.16 -2.72 18.18
N SER A 168 0.21 -2.16 16.96
CA SER A 168 -0.52 -0.94 16.59
C SER A 168 -2.02 -1.04 16.87
N SER A 169 -2.62 -2.20 16.62
CA SER A 169 -4.04 -2.48 16.90
C SER A 169 -4.36 -2.48 18.40
N GLU A 170 -3.48 -3.02 19.23
CA GLU A 170 -3.63 -3.05 20.69
C GLU A 170 -3.47 -1.65 21.27
N ALA A 171 -2.46 -0.91 20.82
CA ALA A 171 -2.24 0.48 21.22
C ALA A 171 -3.43 1.38 20.85
N ALA A 172 -3.93 1.27 19.63
CA ALA A 172 -5.08 2.04 19.17
C ALA A 172 -6.36 1.70 19.96
N GLN A 173 -6.64 0.41 20.23
CA GLN A 173 -7.78 -0.01 21.04
C GLN A 173 -7.66 0.44 22.49
N ALA A 174 -6.47 0.41 23.07
CA ALA A 174 -6.24 0.86 24.44
C ALA A 174 -6.48 2.37 24.58
N ILE A 175 -5.96 3.16 23.64
CA ILE A 175 -6.16 4.62 23.64
C ILE A 175 -7.60 4.99 23.31
N SER A 176 -8.29 4.30 22.41
CA SER A 176 -9.70 4.59 22.09
C SER A 176 -10.63 4.44 23.30
N LYS A 177 -10.31 3.55 24.25
CA LYS A 177 -11.09 3.37 25.50
C LYS A 177 -10.92 4.51 26.50
N VAL A 178 -9.85 5.31 26.37
CA VAL A 178 -9.52 6.43 27.24
C VAL A 178 -9.51 7.76 26.48
N ALA A 179 -9.94 7.76 25.22
CA ALA A 179 -10.03 8.92 24.36
C ALA A 179 -10.92 9.99 25.00
N GLY A 180 -10.49 11.26 24.95
CA GLY A 180 -11.22 12.38 25.51
C GLY A 180 -11.18 12.50 27.04
N GLN A 181 -10.47 11.61 27.76
CA GLN A 181 -10.35 11.70 29.22
C GLN A 181 -9.21 12.61 29.70
N SER A 182 -8.24 12.91 28.82
CA SER A 182 -7.11 13.79 29.09
C SER A 182 -6.51 14.31 27.79
N ASP A 183 -5.98 15.54 27.83
CA ASP A 183 -5.19 16.13 26.75
C ASP A 183 -3.67 15.90 26.97
N GLN A 184 -3.28 15.22 28.04
CA GLN A 184 -1.89 14.91 28.35
C GLN A 184 -1.52 13.49 27.95
N VAL A 185 -0.48 13.37 27.10
CA VAL A 185 0.02 12.10 26.54
C VAL A 185 0.35 11.08 27.63
N ASP A 186 1.09 11.49 28.67
CA ASP A 186 1.52 10.61 29.77
C ASP A 186 0.32 10.02 30.53
N THR A 187 -0.73 10.83 30.73
CA THR A 187 -1.96 10.41 31.41
C THR A 187 -2.73 9.39 30.56
N LEU A 188 -2.83 9.60 29.25
CA LEU A 188 -3.46 8.66 28.34
C LEU A 188 -2.72 7.33 28.28
N ILE A 189 -1.38 7.35 28.21
CA ILE A 189 -0.54 6.15 28.24
C ILE A 189 -0.75 5.38 29.53
N PHE A 190 -0.71 6.06 30.67
CA PHE A 190 -0.89 5.42 31.99
C PHE A 190 -2.27 4.76 32.12
N MET A 191 -3.35 5.45 31.69
CA MET A 191 -4.71 4.91 31.72
C MET A 191 -4.85 3.71 30.77
N ALA A 192 -4.28 3.79 29.57
CA ALA A 192 -4.28 2.71 28.60
C ALA A 192 -3.58 1.46 29.14
N LEU A 193 -2.38 1.60 29.68
CA LEU A 193 -1.61 0.49 30.29
C LEU A 193 -2.35 -0.14 31.47
N LYS A 194 -2.99 0.68 32.29
CA LYS A 194 -3.80 0.18 33.43
C LYS A 194 -5.00 -0.65 32.96
N ASN A 195 -5.60 -0.31 31.81
CA ASN A 195 -6.73 -1.06 31.24
C ASN A 195 -6.28 -2.33 30.48
N MET A 196 -5.03 -2.37 29.99
CA MET A 196 -4.46 -3.55 29.32
C MET A 196 -3.92 -4.61 30.31
N GLY A 197 -3.61 -4.22 31.55
CA GLY A 197 -3.05 -5.10 32.60
C GLY A 197 -4.10 -5.80 33.48
N ARG A 198 -5.37 -5.81 33.06
CA ARG A 198 -6.47 -6.50 33.77
C ARG A 198 -7.00 -7.66 32.97
#